data_4b9c27781a5d1bf665e2b37695da32d7
#
_entry.id   4b9c27781a5d1bf665e2b37695da32d7
#
_cell.length_a   1.000
_cell.length_b   1.000
_cell.length_c   1.000
_cell.angle_alpha   90.00
_cell.angle_beta   90.00
_cell.angle_gamma   90.00
#
_symmetry.space_group_name_H-M   'P 1'
#
loop_
_entity.id
_entity.type
_entity.pdbx_description
1 polymer ?
#
loop_
_entity_poly.entity_id
_entity_poly.type
_entity_poly.pdbx_seq_one_letter_code
_entity_poly.pdbx_strand_id
1 'polypeptide(L)'
;MTKKRQEAVQTERTLVEQTAIEQPKANVKYKDTIFRMLFSEPEHLLSLYNAVTGKDYRDPDALNVVTLENAVYMGMKNDLAFVLEMGMYLYEHQSTYNPNIPLRDLFYIASEYQTLADGKSLYSSGIQKIPTPKFLVFYNGLDRKVPDRMELRLSDAYENPVDEPDLELKVTMLNINAGHNEELMNSCHVLQEYARYVARVRKYVAEMPLDEAVERAVTECIREGILAEFLKKNRAEVVKVSIFEYDKEKEEKKLRKAEYEYGREQGREEGRIEGERSGRTHLLTLISQMSAGEDADKVTQLTDPEVLEAMMKKYGIE
;
A
#
# COMPACT_ATOMS: atom_id res chain seq x y z
N MET A 1 -29.72 -30.34 -23.35
CA MET A 1 -28.39 -30.05 -22.76
C MET A 1 -28.30 -28.75 -21.93
N THR A 2 -29.41 -28.03 -21.69
CA THR A 2 -29.40 -26.64 -21.18
C THR A 2 -29.77 -26.51 -19.70
N LYS A 3 -30.52 -27.44 -19.09
CA LYS A 3 -30.95 -27.31 -17.69
C LYS A 3 -29.87 -27.68 -16.65
N LYS A 4 -29.12 -28.76 -16.88
CA LYS A 4 -28.03 -29.20 -15.99
C LYS A 4 -26.84 -28.22 -15.91
N ARG A 5 -26.61 -27.42 -16.95
CA ARG A 5 -25.51 -26.43 -16.99
C ARG A 5 -25.89 -25.14 -16.26
N GLN A 6 -27.17 -24.79 -16.24
CA GLN A 6 -27.68 -23.65 -15.46
C GLN A 6 -27.74 -23.97 -13.95
N GLU A 7 -28.09 -25.21 -13.57
CA GLU A 7 -28.06 -25.62 -12.16
C GLU A 7 -26.64 -25.70 -11.60
N ALA A 8 -25.65 -26.16 -12.40
CA ALA A 8 -24.24 -26.16 -11.96
C ALA A 8 -23.67 -24.74 -11.74
N VAL A 9 -23.98 -23.79 -12.64
CA VAL A 9 -23.55 -22.40 -12.51
C VAL A 9 -24.25 -21.70 -11.33
N GLN A 10 -25.50 -22.04 -11.06
CA GLN A 10 -26.26 -21.54 -9.91
C GLN A 10 -25.68 -22.07 -8.59
N THR A 11 -25.26 -23.34 -8.55
CA THR A 11 -24.67 -23.97 -7.37
C THR A 11 -23.28 -23.42 -7.08
N GLU A 12 -22.45 -23.17 -8.12
CA GLU A 12 -21.15 -22.50 -7.95
C GLU A 12 -21.28 -21.05 -7.47
N ARG A 13 -22.26 -20.28 -7.98
CA ARG A 13 -22.54 -18.92 -7.47
C ARG A 13 -22.95 -18.94 -6.01
N THR A 14 -23.79 -19.88 -5.61
CA THR A 14 -24.25 -19.99 -4.21
C THR A 14 -23.13 -20.43 -3.27
N LEU A 15 -22.17 -21.27 -3.74
CA LEU A 15 -20.98 -21.64 -2.94
C LEU A 15 -20.00 -20.45 -2.81
N VAL A 16 -19.83 -19.65 -3.85
CA VAL A 16 -18.96 -18.45 -3.82
C VAL A 16 -19.55 -17.36 -2.92
N GLU A 17 -20.88 -17.23 -2.87
CA GLU A 17 -21.56 -16.30 -1.96
C GLU A 17 -21.55 -16.79 -0.49
N GLN A 18 -21.46 -18.08 -0.23
CA GLN A 18 -21.37 -18.64 1.13
C GLN A 18 -19.95 -18.71 1.69
N THR A 19 -18.92 -18.55 0.86
CA THR A 19 -17.52 -18.40 1.29
C THR A 19 -17.06 -16.94 1.34
N ALA A 20 -17.98 -15.98 1.27
CA ALA A 20 -17.71 -14.64 1.73
C ALA A 20 -17.37 -14.73 3.22
N ILE A 21 -16.08 -14.87 3.54
CA ILE A 21 -15.54 -14.74 4.89
C ILE A 21 -16.14 -13.46 5.43
N GLU A 22 -17.03 -13.56 6.41
CA GLU A 22 -17.47 -12.40 7.19
C GLU A 22 -16.19 -11.72 7.69
N GLN A 23 -15.83 -10.63 7.03
CA GLN A 23 -14.78 -9.78 7.56
C GLN A 23 -15.27 -9.35 8.95
N PRO A 24 -14.51 -9.61 10.01
CA PRO A 24 -14.91 -9.19 11.33
C PRO A 24 -15.17 -7.68 11.23
N LYS A 25 -16.42 -7.27 11.56
CA LYS A 25 -16.80 -5.86 11.64
C LYS A 25 -15.81 -5.20 12.58
N ALA A 26 -14.75 -4.63 12.04
CA ALA A 26 -13.74 -3.92 12.81
C ALA A 26 -14.47 -2.79 13.53
N ASN A 27 -14.48 -2.89 14.84
CA ASN A 27 -15.10 -1.90 15.72
C ASN A 27 -14.36 -0.57 15.44
N VAL A 28 -15.05 0.38 14.84
CA VAL A 28 -14.54 1.61 14.19
C VAL A 28 -13.73 2.54 15.13
N LYS A 29 -13.65 2.22 16.43
CA LYS A 29 -13.02 3.05 17.47
C LYS A 29 -11.50 2.84 17.67
N TYR A 30 -10.84 1.91 16.97
CA TYR A 30 -9.43 1.57 17.21
C TYR A 30 -8.47 1.93 16.08
N LYS A 31 -8.69 3.07 15.39
CA LYS A 31 -7.85 3.48 14.25
C LYS A 31 -6.91 4.65 14.54
N ASP A 32 -6.72 5.00 15.80
CA ASP A 32 -5.80 6.08 16.14
C ASP A 32 -4.42 5.49 16.41
N THR A 33 -3.54 5.55 15.42
CA THR A 33 -2.13 5.19 15.57
C THR A 33 -1.45 6.17 16.53
N ILE A 34 -0.35 5.75 17.16
CA ILE A 34 0.43 6.65 18.02
C ILE A 34 0.92 7.87 17.24
N PHE A 35 1.27 7.68 15.97
CA PHE A 35 1.63 8.78 15.08
C PHE A 35 0.50 9.82 15.00
N ARG A 36 -0.73 9.38 14.73
CA ARG A 36 -1.89 10.26 14.66
C ARG A 36 -2.18 10.93 15.99
N MET A 37 -2.17 10.19 17.11
CA MET A 37 -2.35 10.77 18.44
C MET A 37 -1.35 11.88 18.72
N LEU A 38 -0.07 11.65 18.40
CA LEU A 38 1.02 12.57 18.64
C LEU A 38 0.91 13.84 17.78
N PHE A 39 0.64 13.68 16.49
CA PHE A 39 0.55 14.79 15.53
C PHE A 39 -0.86 15.37 15.37
N SER A 40 -1.86 14.90 16.14
CA SER A 40 -3.13 15.61 16.29
C SER A 40 -3.00 16.84 17.21
N GLU A 41 -1.92 16.96 17.98
CA GLU A 41 -1.64 18.18 18.72
C GLU A 41 -1.10 19.26 17.76
N PRO A 42 -1.73 20.46 17.67
CA PRO A 42 -1.39 21.48 16.66
C PRO A 42 0.07 21.92 16.67
N GLU A 43 0.70 21.99 17.84
CA GLU A 43 2.11 22.35 18.00
C GLU A 43 3.05 21.30 17.37
N HIS A 44 2.74 20.02 17.57
CA HIS A 44 3.51 18.92 16.98
C HIS A 44 3.31 18.87 15.47
N LEU A 45 2.08 19.06 15.00
CA LEU A 45 1.77 19.09 13.57
C LEU A 45 2.46 20.25 12.87
N LEU A 46 2.48 21.44 13.49
CA LEU A 46 3.18 22.60 12.95
C LEU A 46 4.69 22.37 12.88
N SER A 47 5.27 21.75 13.91
CA SER A 47 6.68 21.36 13.91
C SER A 47 7.01 20.40 12.77
N LEU A 48 6.16 19.39 12.54
CA LEU A 48 6.31 18.45 11.43
C LEU A 48 6.18 19.15 10.07
N TYR A 49 5.18 20.02 9.93
CA TYR A 49 4.98 20.80 8.72
C TYR A 49 6.20 21.68 8.40
N ASN A 50 6.73 22.39 9.38
CA ASN A 50 7.91 23.24 9.21
C ASN A 50 9.13 22.41 8.78
N ALA A 51 9.36 21.25 9.42
CA ALA A 51 10.46 20.37 9.09
C ALA A 51 10.38 19.81 7.66
N VAL A 52 9.19 19.45 7.22
CA VAL A 52 8.96 18.90 5.87
C VAL A 52 9.08 19.96 4.78
N THR A 53 8.62 21.19 5.07
CA THR A 53 8.52 22.28 4.07
C THR A 53 9.69 23.24 4.09
N GLY A 54 10.52 23.20 5.14
CA GLY A 54 11.60 24.18 5.38
C GLY A 54 11.09 25.57 5.76
N LYS A 55 9.84 25.67 6.24
CA LYS A 55 9.21 26.92 6.69
C LYS A 55 9.39 27.10 8.20
N ASP A 56 9.09 28.30 8.72
CA ASP A 56 9.16 28.65 10.16
C ASP A 56 7.85 29.34 10.59
N TYR A 57 6.74 28.61 10.55
CA TYR A 57 5.48 29.08 11.12
C TYR A 57 5.50 28.88 12.63
N ARG A 58 4.95 29.86 13.37
CA ARG A 58 5.00 29.88 14.85
C ARG A 58 3.63 29.83 15.51
N ASP A 59 2.57 30.02 14.72
CA ASP A 59 1.19 30.07 15.20
C ASP A 59 0.50 28.72 14.88
N PRO A 60 0.29 27.83 15.86
CA PRO A 60 -0.41 26.56 15.65
C PRO A 60 -1.90 26.76 15.30
N ASP A 61 -2.50 27.86 15.70
CA ASP A 61 -3.93 28.15 15.42
C ASP A 61 -4.17 28.50 13.94
N ALA A 62 -3.10 28.78 13.18
CA ALA A 62 -3.19 28.91 11.73
C ALA A 62 -3.48 27.60 10.98
N LEU A 63 -3.29 26.46 11.66
CA LEU A 63 -3.61 25.13 11.11
C LEU A 63 -5.11 24.86 11.18
N ASN A 64 -5.75 24.74 10.03
CA ASN A 64 -7.12 24.26 9.97
C ASN A 64 -7.12 22.76 9.70
N VAL A 65 -7.25 21.95 10.75
CA VAL A 65 -7.30 20.49 10.65
C VAL A 65 -8.64 20.09 10.06
N VAL A 66 -8.61 19.48 8.89
CA VAL A 66 -9.78 18.96 8.20
C VAL A 66 -9.86 17.48 8.50
N THR A 67 -10.65 17.11 9.50
CA THR A 67 -10.88 15.68 9.81
C THR A 67 -12.04 15.19 8.99
N LEU A 68 -11.79 14.29 8.05
CA LEU A 68 -12.83 13.62 7.29
C LEU A 68 -13.57 12.58 8.13
N GLU A 69 -14.63 13.00 8.79
CA GLU A 69 -15.55 12.06 9.44
C GLU A 69 -16.34 11.21 8.43
N ASN A 70 -16.46 11.67 7.18
CA ASN A 70 -17.32 11.08 6.16
C ASN A 70 -16.63 10.15 5.15
N ALA A 71 -15.33 9.90 5.24
CA ALA A 71 -14.65 8.93 4.39
C ALA A 71 -14.97 7.46 4.77
N VAL A 72 -16.25 7.16 4.97
CA VAL A 72 -16.74 5.80 5.28
C VAL A 72 -16.72 4.90 4.04
N TYR A 73 -16.56 5.48 2.85
CA TYR A 73 -16.43 4.73 1.61
C TYR A 73 -15.05 4.09 1.52
N MET A 74 -15.00 2.75 1.56
CA MET A 74 -13.84 1.87 1.38
C MET A 74 -12.80 1.81 2.51
N GLY A 75 -13.10 2.26 3.73
CA GLY A 75 -12.17 2.10 4.86
C GLY A 75 -10.87 2.91 4.74
N MET A 76 -10.84 3.87 3.84
CA MET A 76 -9.71 4.78 3.64
C MET A 76 -9.88 6.01 4.52
N LYS A 77 -9.06 6.10 5.59
CA LYS A 77 -8.88 7.33 6.37
C LYS A 77 -7.43 7.69 6.28
N ASN A 78 -7.12 8.92 5.86
CA ASN A 78 -5.78 9.47 6.05
C ASN A 78 -5.59 9.76 7.54
N ASP A 79 -4.35 9.61 8.01
CA ASP A 79 -4.05 9.82 9.42
C ASP A 79 -4.24 11.28 9.82
N LEU A 80 -3.77 12.21 8.98
CA LEU A 80 -3.87 13.64 9.22
C LEU A 80 -4.10 14.39 7.90
N ALA A 81 -5.17 15.19 7.83
CA ALA A 81 -5.41 16.14 6.76
C ALA A 81 -5.60 17.54 7.34
N PHE A 82 -4.94 18.53 6.79
CA PHE A 82 -5.05 19.90 7.25
C PHE A 82 -4.85 20.91 6.12
N VAL A 83 -5.42 22.08 6.30
CA VAL A 83 -5.23 23.22 5.40
C VAL A 83 -4.43 24.30 6.14
N LEU A 84 -3.36 24.74 5.50
CA LEU A 84 -2.59 25.89 5.95
C LEU A 84 -2.40 26.83 4.76
N GLU A 85 -2.79 28.09 4.94
CA GLU A 85 -2.89 29.07 3.85
C GLU A 85 -3.80 28.55 2.71
N MET A 86 -3.24 28.32 1.51
CA MET A 86 -3.93 27.78 0.34
C MET A 86 -3.40 26.39 -0.06
N GLY A 87 -2.71 25.71 0.84
CA GLY A 87 -2.24 24.34 0.68
C GLY A 87 -3.08 23.37 1.49
N MET A 88 -3.43 22.22 0.91
CA MET A 88 -4.03 21.08 1.60
C MET A 88 -2.99 19.97 1.72
N TYR A 89 -2.69 19.60 2.96
CA TYR A 89 -1.64 18.62 3.27
C TYR A 89 -2.28 17.34 3.77
N LEU A 90 -1.96 16.24 3.09
CA LEU A 90 -2.44 14.91 3.42
C LEU A 90 -1.23 14.09 3.89
N TYR A 91 -1.18 13.84 5.18
CA TYR A 91 -0.12 13.10 5.85
C TYR A 91 -0.64 11.72 6.24
N GLU A 92 0.02 10.67 5.76
CA GLU A 92 -0.32 9.29 6.07
C GLU A 92 0.89 8.60 6.70
N HIS A 93 0.66 7.81 7.75
CA HIS A 93 1.67 6.99 8.39
C HIS A 93 1.50 5.52 7.94
N GLN A 94 2.60 4.88 7.52
CA GLN A 94 2.55 3.50 7.06
C GLN A 94 3.70 2.64 7.58
N SER A 95 3.36 1.50 8.19
CA SER A 95 4.32 0.47 8.60
C SER A 95 4.60 -0.57 7.50
N THR A 96 3.83 -0.57 6.41
CA THR A 96 3.99 -1.48 5.28
C THR A 96 4.03 -0.70 3.97
N TYR A 97 4.91 -1.12 3.05
CA TYR A 97 4.98 -0.50 1.73
C TYR A 97 3.74 -0.85 0.90
N ASN A 98 3.09 0.18 0.35
CA ASN A 98 1.93 0.02 -0.54
C ASN A 98 2.11 0.88 -1.80
N PRO A 99 2.28 0.29 -3.00
CA PRO A 99 2.44 1.05 -4.24
C PRO A 99 1.14 1.72 -4.71
N ASN A 100 -0.02 1.33 -4.19
CA ASN A 100 -1.32 1.86 -4.59
C ASN A 100 -1.73 3.15 -3.85
N ILE A 101 -0.83 3.75 -3.07
CA ILE A 101 -1.11 4.99 -2.35
C ILE A 101 -1.56 6.11 -3.29
N PRO A 102 -0.92 6.38 -4.45
CA PRO A 102 -1.36 7.45 -5.33
C PRO A 102 -2.80 7.29 -5.81
N LEU A 103 -3.24 6.06 -6.09
CA LEU A 103 -4.62 5.77 -6.49
C LEU A 103 -5.60 5.99 -5.33
N ARG A 104 -5.22 5.63 -4.12
CA ARG A 104 -6.02 5.88 -2.91
C ARG A 104 -6.17 7.38 -2.64
N ASP A 105 -5.06 8.12 -2.72
CA ASP A 105 -5.02 9.55 -2.50
C ASP A 105 -5.82 10.33 -3.56
N LEU A 106 -5.88 9.83 -4.81
CA LEU A 106 -6.74 10.39 -5.85
C LEU A 106 -8.22 10.36 -5.44
N PHE A 107 -8.72 9.21 -4.97
CA PHE A 107 -10.12 9.12 -4.52
C PHE A 107 -10.38 9.99 -3.31
N TYR A 108 -9.42 10.06 -2.41
CA TYR A 108 -9.51 10.87 -1.21
C TYR A 108 -9.58 12.36 -1.55
N ILE A 109 -8.64 12.90 -2.33
CA ILE A 109 -8.62 14.32 -2.68
C ILE A 109 -9.82 14.72 -3.54
N ALA A 110 -10.31 13.82 -4.40
CA ALA A 110 -11.51 14.07 -5.20
C ALA A 110 -12.74 14.28 -4.30
N SER A 111 -12.89 13.47 -3.24
CA SER A 111 -13.95 13.63 -2.24
C SER A 111 -13.84 14.97 -1.48
N GLU A 112 -12.62 15.34 -1.09
CA GLU A 112 -12.37 16.63 -0.42
C GLU A 112 -12.72 17.82 -1.30
N TYR A 113 -12.27 17.80 -2.55
CA TYR A 113 -12.58 18.84 -3.49
C TYR A 113 -14.06 18.92 -3.82
N GLN A 114 -14.76 17.77 -3.84
CA GLN A 114 -16.21 17.77 -4.00
C GLN A 114 -16.89 18.50 -2.84
N THR A 115 -16.47 18.27 -1.61
CA THR A 115 -16.99 18.96 -0.42
C THR A 115 -16.68 20.47 -0.46
N LEU A 116 -15.44 20.83 -0.84
CA LEU A 116 -15.03 22.23 -0.96
C LEU A 116 -15.72 22.97 -2.12
N ALA A 117 -16.13 22.24 -3.16
CA ALA A 117 -16.85 22.78 -4.30
C ALA A 117 -18.37 22.82 -4.09
N ASP A 118 -18.87 22.21 -3.00
CA ASP A 118 -20.31 22.24 -2.69
C ASP A 118 -20.81 23.70 -2.56
N GLY A 119 -21.95 23.98 -3.19
CA GLY A 119 -22.49 25.32 -3.29
C GLY A 119 -21.76 26.28 -4.28
N LYS A 120 -20.68 25.87 -4.95
CA LYS A 120 -20.00 26.62 -6.00
C LYS A 120 -20.52 26.23 -7.38
N SER A 121 -20.73 27.23 -8.25
CA SER A 121 -21.13 26.94 -9.63
C SER A 121 -19.94 26.54 -10.48
N LEU A 122 -19.73 25.25 -10.67
CA LEU A 122 -18.70 24.70 -11.55
C LEU A 122 -18.97 24.98 -13.04
N TYR A 123 -20.19 25.40 -13.38
CA TYR A 123 -20.60 25.75 -14.74
C TYR A 123 -20.49 27.26 -15.02
N SER A 124 -19.99 28.06 -14.06
CA SER A 124 -19.74 29.48 -14.26
C SER A 124 -18.50 29.69 -15.14
N SER A 125 -18.42 30.88 -15.79
CA SER A 125 -17.24 31.24 -16.58
C SER A 125 -16.01 31.63 -15.73
N GLY A 126 -16.17 31.74 -14.40
CA GLY A 126 -15.08 32.04 -13.46
C GLY A 126 -14.41 30.79 -12.91
N ILE A 127 -13.08 30.80 -12.85
CA ILE A 127 -12.30 29.71 -12.26
C ILE A 127 -12.59 29.61 -10.76
N GLN A 128 -13.03 28.44 -10.30
CA GLN A 128 -13.19 28.14 -8.88
C GLN A 128 -11.84 27.67 -8.32
N LYS A 129 -11.23 28.49 -7.46
CA LYS A 129 -9.95 28.16 -6.82
C LYS A 129 -10.16 27.16 -5.68
N ILE A 130 -9.26 26.20 -5.60
CA ILE A 130 -9.18 25.16 -4.55
C ILE A 130 -7.76 25.13 -3.96
N PRO A 131 -7.58 24.65 -2.73
CA PRO A 131 -6.25 24.50 -2.13
C PRO A 131 -5.37 23.55 -2.94
N THR A 132 -4.07 23.85 -3.02
CA THR A 132 -3.10 22.99 -3.70
C THR A 132 -2.81 21.75 -2.84
N PRO A 133 -3.01 20.52 -3.36
CA PRO A 133 -2.81 19.31 -2.58
C PRO A 133 -1.33 18.95 -2.46
N LYS A 134 -0.94 18.38 -1.33
CA LYS A 134 0.38 17.80 -1.06
C LYS A 134 0.19 16.47 -0.34
N PHE A 135 0.80 15.42 -0.88
CA PHE A 135 0.67 14.06 -0.37
C PHE A 135 2.02 13.58 0.18
N LEU A 136 2.03 13.20 1.46
CA LEU A 136 3.21 12.71 2.13
C LEU A 136 2.89 11.44 2.92
N VAL A 137 3.77 10.46 2.79
CA VAL A 137 3.73 9.21 3.56
C VAL A 137 4.95 9.14 4.46
N PHE A 138 4.73 8.97 5.75
CA PHE A 138 5.76 8.70 6.74
C PHE A 138 5.87 7.18 6.93
N TYR A 139 6.90 6.60 6.31
CA TYR A 139 7.10 5.16 6.31
C TYR A 139 8.04 4.73 7.45
N ASN A 140 7.57 3.85 8.29
CA ASN A 140 8.36 3.25 9.37
C ASN A 140 8.47 1.72 9.29
N GLY A 141 8.07 1.11 8.17
CA GLY A 141 8.13 -0.35 7.98
C GLY A 141 9.56 -0.89 7.82
N LEU A 142 9.70 -2.22 7.95
CA LEU A 142 10.98 -2.94 7.80
C LEU A 142 10.90 -4.06 6.74
N ASP A 143 9.75 -4.24 6.12
CA ASP A 143 9.47 -5.30 5.14
C ASP A 143 10.15 -5.05 3.79
N ARG A 144 10.55 -3.83 3.51
CA ARG A 144 11.24 -3.42 2.30
C ARG A 144 12.30 -2.36 2.61
N LYS A 145 13.42 -2.42 1.87
CA LYS A 145 14.42 -1.35 1.89
C LYS A 145 13.86 -0.14 1.13
N VAL A 146 13.34 0.82 1.86
CA VAL A 146 12.88 2.10 1.33
C VAL A 146 14.01 3.12 1.54
N PRO A 147 14.42 3.88 0.51
CA PRO A 147 15.40 4.95 0.67
C PRO A 147 14.85 6.07 1.56
N ASP A 148 15.68 7.03 1.94
CA ASP A 148 15.26 8.15 2.78
C ASP A 148 14.05 8.88 2.20
N ARG A 149 14.05 9.05 0.88
CA ARG A 149 12.95 9.66 0.14
C ARG A 149 12.71 8.92 -1.17
N MET A 150 11.44 8.67 -1.49
CA MET A 150 11.02 8.19 -2.82
C MET A 150 9.73 8.86 -3.26
N GLU A 151 9.49 8.90 -4.56
CA GLU A 151 8.25 9.37 -5.17
C GLU A 151 7.47 8.16 -5.67
N LEU A 152 6.19 8.12 -5.35
CA LEU A 152 5.22 7.18 -5.91
C LEU A 152 4.34 7.96 -6.89
N ARG A 153 4.02 7.36 -8.02
CA ARG A 153 3.26 8.01 -9.10
C ARG A 153 1.98 7.24 -9.41
N LEU A 154 0.92 7.96 -9.70
CA LEU A 154 -0.33 7.37 -10.18
C LEU A 154 -0.13 6.68 -11.52
N SER A 155 0.70 7.25 -12.39
CA SER A 155 1.03 6.69 -13.70
C SER A 155 1.67 5.31 -13.65
N ASP A 156 2.30 4.92 -12.52
CA ASP A 156 2.84 3.58 -12.34
C ASP A 156 1.74 2.49 -12.30
N ALA A 157 0.48 2.88 -12.09
CA ALA A 157 -0.68 2.00 -12.06
C ALA A 157 -1.43 1.91 -13.40
N TYR A 158 -1.01 2.64 -14.44
CA TYR A 158 -1.68 2.61 -15.74
C TYR A 158 -1.30 1.36 -16.54
N GLU A 159 -2.31 0.67 -17.08
CA GLU A 159 -2.09 -0.51 -17.92
C GLU A 159 -1.27 -0.20 -19.19
N ASN A 160 -1.45 1.01 -19.74
CA ASN A 160 -0.70 1.49 -20.89
C ASN A 160 0.14 2.72 -20.45
N PRO A 161 1.43 2.53 -20.12
CA PRO A 161 2.32 3.62 -19.72
C PRO A 161 2.48 4.66 -20.83
N VAL A 162 2.44 5.94 -20.44
CA VAL A 162 2.70 7.09 -21.33
C VAL A 162 3.66 8.05 -20.60
N ASP A 163 4.49 8.74 -21.38
CA ASP A 163 5.50 9.65 -20.80
C ASP A 163 4.87 10.87 -20.10
N GLU A 164 3.80 11.41 -20.68
CA GLU A 164 3.08 12.58 -20.17
C GLU A 164 1.58 12.24 -20.03
N PRO A 165 1.15 11.66 -18.90
CA PRO A 165 -0.26 11.35 -18.67
C PRO A 165 -1.07 12.63 -18.40
N ASP A 166 -2.29 12.70 -18.91
CA ASP A 166 -3.21 13.82 -18.66
C ASP A 166 -3.62 13.90 -17.18
N LEU A 167 -3.54 12.80 -16.45
CA LEU A 167 -3.77 12.74 -15.00
C LEU A 167 -2.55 12.16 -14.31
N GLU A 168 -1.93 12.94 -13.44
CA GLU A 168 -0.81 12.50 -12.59
C GLU A 168 -1.02 12.95 -11.15
N LEU A 169 -0.76 12.05 -10.20
CA LEU A 169 -0.70 12.33 -8.78
C LEU A 169 0.60 11.77 -8.22
N LYS A 170 1.35 12.59 -7.52
CA LYS A 170 2.65 12.24 -6.95
C LYS A 170 2.58 12.26 -5.43
N VAL A 171 3.06 11.19 -4.81
CA VAL A 171 3.16 11.05 -3.36
C VAL A 171 4.61 10.97 -2.96
N THR A 172 5.03 11.80 -2.03
CA THR A 172 6.38 11.72 -1.45
C THR A 172 6.34 10.78 -0.24
N MET A 173 7.10 9.70 -0.31
CA MET A 173 7.31 8.80 0.83
C MET A 173 8.64 9.14 1.52
N LEU A 174 8.60 9.34 2.83
CA LEU A 174 9.74 9.66 3.70
C LEU A 174 9.96 8.51 4.68
N ASN A 175 11.14 7.92 4.67
CA ASN A 175 11.51 6.87 5.61
C ASN A 175 11.84 7.49 6.97
N ILE A 176 11.02 7.21 7.97
CA ILE A 176 11.17 7.75 9.33
C ILE A 176 11.71 6.72 10.33
N ASN A 177 12.33 5.65 9.87
CA ASN A 177 13.04 4.74 10.76
C ASN A 177 14.31 5.42 11.33
N ALA A 178 14.74 4.95 12.50
CA ALA A 178 15.99 5.44 13.10
C ALA A 178 17.18 5.25 12.15
N GLY A 179 17.97 6.30 11.95
CA GLY A 179 19.11 6.31 11.02
C GLY A 179 18.75 6.74 9.58
N HIS A 180 17.50 7.15 9.34
CA HIS A 180 17.04 7.70 8.07
C HIS A 180 16.65 9.18 8.20
N ASN A 181 16.72 9.93 7.10
CA ASN A 181 16.27 11.34 7.02
C ASN A 181 16.77 12.21 8.19
N GLU A 182 18.07 12.20 8.46
CA GLU A 182 18.67 12.90 9.62
C GLU A 182 18.31 14.39 9.66
N GLU A 183 18.27 15.08 8.54
CA GLU A 183 17.90 16.49 8.46
C GLU A 183 16.44 16.70 8.93
N LEU A 184 15.49 15.88 8.45
CA LEU A 184 14.10 15.91 8.88
C LEU A 184 13.96 15.61 10.37
N MET A 185 14.68 14.59 10.85
CA MET A 185 14.68 14.19 12.26
C MET A 185 15.22 15.28 13.18
N ASN A 186 16.28 15.96 12.78
CA ASN A 186 16.87 17.07 13.52
C ASN A 186 15.97 18.32 13.52
N SER A 187 15.18 18.50 12.47
CA SER A 187 14.25 19.64 12.33
C SER A 187 12.92 19.40 13.05
N CYS A 188 12.52 18.14 13.30
CA CYS A 188 11.32 17.78 14.05
C CYS A 188 11.66 16.82 15.20
N HIS A 189 11.95 17.37 16.36
CA HIS A 189 12.36 16.59 17.55
C HIS A 189 11.31 15.54 17.95
N VAL A 190 10.03 15.89 17.85
CA VAL A 190 8.92 14.97 18.17
C VAL A 190 8.91 13.75 17.23
N LEU A 191 9.20 13.95 15.94
CA LEU A 191 9.31 12.85 14.97
C LEU A 191 10.51 11.96 15.30
N GLN A 192 11.64 12.55 15.65
CA GLN A 192 12.85 11.82 16.07
C GLN A 192 12.57 10.96 17.30
N GLU A 193 11.91 11.52 18.30
CA GLU A 193 11.54 10.80 19.53
C GLU A 193 10.55 9.66 19.24
N TYR A 194 9.59 9.89 18.33
CA TYR A 194 8.69 8.84 17.86
C TYR A 194 9.45 7.69 17.19
N ALA A 195 10.38 7.99 16.28
CA ALA A 195 11.23 6.97 15.64
C ALA A 195 12.04 6.15 16.66
N ARG A 196 12.59 6.81 17.68
CA ARG A 196 13.32 6.16 18.78
C ARG A 196 12.42 5.26 19.63
N TYR A 197 11.21 5.70 19.94
CA TYR A 197 10.22 4.89 20.65
C TYR A 197 9.87 3.63 19.87
N VAL A 198 9.53 3.75 18.60
CA VAL A 198 9.18 2.60 17.73
C VAL A 198 10.35 1.63 17.61
N ALA A 199 11.58 2.13 17.41
CA ALA A 199 12.77 1.29 17.33
C ALA A 199 12.99 0.51 18.64
N ARG A 200 12.71 1.11 19.80
CA ARG A 200 12.82 0.46 21.12
C ARG A 200 11.77 -0.64 21.31
N VAL A 201 10.52 -0.38 20.95
CA VAL A 201 9.45 -1.41 20.97
C VAL A 201 9.88 -2.60 20.13
N ARG A 202 10.32 -2.37 18.89
CA ARG A 202 10.76 -3.42 17.96
C ARG A 202 11.94 -4.23 18.52
N LYS A 203 12.89 -3.58 19.18
CA LYS A 203 14.01 -4.26 19.81
C LYS A 203 13.52 -5.23 20.89
N TYR A 204 12.62 -4.78 21.77
CA TYR A 204 12.14 -5.63 22.86
C TYR A 204 11.21 -6.75 22.41
N VAL A 205 10.40 -6.53 21.38
CA VAL A 205 9.55 -7.59 20.80
C VAL A 205 10.36 -8.76 20.23
N ALA A 206 11.62 -8.54 19.87
CA ALA A 206 12.51 -9.62 19.48
C ALA A 206 13.01 -10.49 20.66
N GLU A 207 12.88 -9.97 21.90
CA GLU A 207 13.48 -10.56 23.11
C GLU A 207 12.42 -11.07 24.10
N MET A 208 11.19 -10.53 24.09
CA MET A 208 10.14 -10.79 25.08
C MET A 208 8.73 -10.70 24.50
N PRO A 209 7.67 -11.15 25.20
CA PRO A 209 6.27 -10.98 24.80
C PRO A 209 5.92 -9.53 24.51
N LEU A 210 4.97 -9.31 23.56
CA LEU A 210 4.63 -7.99 23.03
C LEU A 210 4.15 -7.00 24.10
N ASP A 211 3.31 -7.43 25.00
CA ASP A 211 2.78 -6.63 26.11
C ASP A 211 3.89 -6.15 27.06
N GLU A 212 4.78 -7.05 27.45
CA GLU A 212 5.96 -6.72 28.28
C GLU A 212 6.92 -5.80 27.53
N ALA A 213 7.14 -6.03 26.24
CA ALA A 213 8.02 -5.24 25.40
C ALA A 213 7.54 -3.79 25.28
N VAL A 214 6.23 -3.59 25.05
CA VAL A 214 5.63 -2.25 24.95
C VAL A 214 5.67 -1.54 26.30
N GLU A 215 5.27 -2.18 27.39
CA GLU A 215 5.31 -1.58 28.74
C GLU A 215 6.72 -1.18 29.15
N ARG A 216 7.71 -2.02 28.86
CA ARG A 216 9.11 -1.73 29.10
C ARG A 216 9.60 -0.55 28.28
N ALA A 217 9.29 -0.52 26.98
CA ALA A 217 9.66 0.57 26.08
C ALA A 217 9.10 1.91 26.55
N VAL A 218 7.80 1.95 26.90
CA VAL A 218 7.12 3.15 27.42
C VAL A 218 7.81 3.62 28.72
N THR A 219 8.05 2.71 29.67
CA THR A 219 8.67 3.04 30.95
C THR A 219 10.08 3.62 30.78
N GLU A 220 10.90 3.02 29.93
CA GLU A 220 12.26 3.49 29.68
C GLU A 220 12.28 4.80 28.88
N CYS A 221 11.41 4.96 27.88
CA CYS A 221 11.28 6.21 27.14
C CYS A 221 10.90 7.37 28.06
N ILE A 222 9.94 7.18 28.97
CA ILE A 222 9.58 8.20 29.98
C ILE A 222 10.78 8.57 30.83
N ARG A 223 11.54 7.58 31.31
CA ARG A 223 12.74 7.80 32.17
C ARG A 223 13.83 8.58 31.45
N GLU A 224 13.98 8.36 30.16
CA GLU A 224 15.01 8.99 29.32
C GLU A 224 14.57 10.31 28.68
N GLY A 225 13.35 10.76 28.93
CA GLY A 225 12.81 12.00 28.38
C GLY A 225 12.29 11.89 26.96
N ILE A 226 12.21 10.68 26.37
CA ILE A 226 11.71 10.44 25.01
C ILE A 226 10.19 10.42 25.04
N LEU A 227 9.54 11.38 24.37
CA LEU A 227 8.09 11.59 24.38
C LEU A 227 7.50 11.58 25.81
N ALA A 228 8.27 12.01 26.82
CA ALA A 228 7.99 11.72 28.22
C ALA A 228 6.62 12.23 28.67
N GLU A 229 6.27 13.48 28.34
CA GLU A 229 4.99 14.07 28.75
C GLU A 229 3.81 13.42 28.02
N PHE A 230 3.96 13.14 26.72
CA PHE A 230 2.96 12.45 25.92
C PHE A 230 2.71 11.03 26.44
N LEU A 231 3.78 10.26 26.67
CA LEU A 231 3.70 8.89 27.15
C LEU A 231 3.16 8.80 28.59
N LYS A 232 3.45 9.76 29.47
CA LYS A 232 2.87 9.82 30.82
C LYS A 232 1.36 10.10 30.76
N LYS A 233 0.97 11.10 29.97
CA LYS A 233 -0.44 11.53 29.83
C LYS A 233 -1.30 10.44 29.21
N ASN A 234 -0.79 9.71 28.21
CA ASN A 234 -1.54 8.78 27.38
C ASN A 234 -1.12 7.30 27.57
N ARG A 235 -0.45 6.95 28.67
CA ARG A 235 0.20 5.64 28.88
C ARG A 235 -0.69 4.44 28.52
N ALA A 236 -1.89 4.38 29.10
CA ALA A 236 -2.77 3.23 28.92
C ALA A 236 -3.23 3.08 27.45
N GLU A 237 -3.49 4.19 26.78
CA GLU A 237 -3.91 4.22 25.38
C GLU A 237 -2.74 3.86 24.46
N VAL A 238 -1.56 4.43 24.68
CA VAL A 238 -0.33 4.13 23.93
C VAL A 238 0.01 2.64 24.00
N VAL A 239 -0.03 2.04 25.19
CA VAL A 239 0.23 0.60 25.36
C VAL A 239 -0.77 -0.21 24.56
N LYS A 240 -2.06 0.08 24.70
CA LYS A 240 -3.11 -0.63 23.97
C LYS A 240 -3.00 -0.49 22.45
N VAL A 241 -2.73 0.73 21.96
CA VAL A 241 -2.57 1.01 20.51
C VAL A 241 -1.32 0.34 19.97
N SER A 242 -0.18 0.40 20.70
CA SER A 242 1.07 -0.25 20.27
C SER A 242 0.92 -1.76 20.09
N ILE A 243 0.23 -2.43 21.03
CA ILE A 243 -0.03 -3.86 20.96
C ILE A 243 -0.89 -4.16 19.72
N PHE A 244 -1.95 -3.38 19.51
CA PHE A 244 -2.83 -3.57 18.36
C PHE A 244 -2.14 -3.31 17.01
N GLU A 245 -1.34 -2.27 16.89
CA GLU A 245 -0.58 -1.96 15.67
C GLU A 245 0.40 -3.09 15.32
N TYR A 246 1.10 -3.62 16.32
CA TYR A 246 2.06 -4.69 16.12
C TYR A 246 1.42 -6.00 15.68
N ASP A 247 0.29 -6.38 16.29
CA ASP A 247 -0.48 -7.55 15.91
C ASP A 247 -1.04 -7.41 14.49
N LYS A 248 -1.57 -6.23 14.15
CA LYS A 248 -2.05 -5.92 12.80
C LYS A 248 -0.93 -6.01 11.76
N GLU A 249 0.24 -5.43 12.03
CA GLU A 249 1.40 -5.51 11.13
C GLU A 249 1.83 -6.97 10.91
N LYS A 250 1.81 -7.78 11.95
CA LYS A 250 2.14 -9.21 11.88
C LYS A 250 1.13 -10.00 11.04
N GLU A 251 -0.16 -9.74 11.21
CA GLU A 251 -1.21 -10.40 10.42
C GLU A 251 -1.18 -9.95 8.95
N GLU A 252 -0.97 -8.68 8.67
CA GLU A 252 -0.80 -8.17 7.30
C GLU A 252 0.41 -8.81 6.60
N LYS A 253 1.53 -9.00 7.30
CA LYS A 253 2.70 -9.70 6.76
C LYS A 253 2.41 -11.17 6.43
N LYS A 254 1.67 -11.86 7.29
CA LYS A 254 1.24 -13.25 7.03
C LYS A 254 0.32 -13.33 5.80
N LEU A 255 -0.66 -12.42 5.72
CA LEU A 255 -1.61 -12.37 4.60
C LEU A 255 -0.87 -12.13 3.27
N ARG A 256 0.01 -11.13 3.21
CA ARG A 256 0.82 -10.85 2.00
C ARG A 256 1.70 -12.02 1.60
N LYS A 257 2.29 -12.70 2.58
CA LYS A 257 3.08 -13.90 2.28
C LYS A 257 2.22 -14.98 1.67
N ALA A 258 1.04 -15.24 2.23
CA ALA A 258 0.08 -16.20 1.70
C ALA A 258 -0.41 -15.83 0.30
N GLU A 259 -0.73 -14.55 0.05
CA GLU A 259 -1.12 -14.04 -1.27
C GLU A 259 0.00 -14.19 -2.30
N TYR A 260 1.24 -13.88 -1.91
CA TYR A 260 2.40 -14.06 -2.78
C TYR A 260 2.64 -15.53 -3.13
N GLU A 261 2.57 -16.44 -2.16
CA GLU A 261 2.72 -17.88 -2.37
C GLU A 261 1.61 -18.41 -3.28
N TYR A 262 0.36 -17.99 -3.05
CA TYR A 262 -0.78 -18.36 -3.88
C TYR A 262 -0.63 -17.84 -5.31
N GLY A 263 -0.31 -16.57 -5.52
CA GLY A 263 -0.08 -15.99 -6.85
C GLY A 263 1.06 -16.66 -7.61
N ARG A 264 2.13 -17.03 -6.90
CA ARG A 264 3.26 -17.79 -7.48
C ARG A 264 2.84 -19.18 -7.93
N GLU A 265 2.01 -19.87 -7.14
CA GLU A 265 1.51 -21.21 -7.47
C GLU A 265 0.54 -21.16 -8.65
N GLN A 266 -0.36 -20.18 -8.69
CA GLN A 266 -1.27 -19.93 -9.81
C GLN A 266 -0.49 -19.62 -11.10
N GLY A 267 0.45 -18.68 -11.07
CA GLY A 267 1.25 -18.35 -12.24
C GLY A 267 2.12 -19.53 -12.75
N ARG A 268 2.57 -20.41 -11.83
CA ARG A 268 3.28 -21.62 -12.21
C ARG A 268 2.36 -22.62 -12.91
N GLU A 269 1.14 -22.80 -12.42
CA GLU A 269 0.16 -23.70 -13.00
C GLU A 269 -0.35 -23.17 -14.36
N GLU A 270 -0.64 -21.87 -14.45
CA GLU A 270 -1.01 -21.22 -15.71
C GLU A 270 0.10 -21.36 -16.75
N GLY A 271 1.36 -21.08 -16.38
CA GLY A 271 2.50 -21.25 -17.27
C GLY A 271 2.71 -22.71 -17.70
N ARG A 272 2.42 -23.69 -16.84
CA ARG A 272 2.45 -25.11 -17.19
C ARG A 272 1.38 -25.44 -18.24
N ILE A 273 0.13 -24.99 -18.00
CA ILE A 273 -1.00 -25.22 -18.93
C ILE A 273 -0.74 -24.54 -20.28
N GLU A 274 -0.24 -23.31 -20.27
CA GLU A 274 0.08 -22.56 -21.47
C GLU A 274 1.24 -23.22 -22.25
N GLY A 275 2.28 -23.66 -21.56
CA GLY A 275 3.39 -24.41 -22.13
C GLY A 275 2.95 -25.74 -22.78
N GLU A 276 2.08 -26.50 -22.11
CA GLU A 276 1.52 -27.74 -22.66
C GLU A 276 0.66 -27.45 -23.91
N ARG A 277 -0.16 -26.40 -23.86
CA ARG A 277 -1.02 -25.99 -24.99
C ARG A 277 -0.18 -25.54 -26.18
N SER A 278 0.82 -24.69 -25.96
CA SER A 278 1.74 -24.19 -26.99
C SER A 278 2.53 -25.33 -27.59
N GLY A 279 3.16 -26.17 -26.78
CA GLY A 279 3.90 -27.33 -27.26
C GLY A 279 3.04 -28.31 -28.10
N ARG A 280 1.80 -28.54 -27.68
CA ARG A 280 0.85 -29.34 -28.45
C ARG A 280 0.52 -28.69 -29.82
N THR A 281 0.33 -27.38 -29.82
CA THR A 281 0.05 -26.65 -31.08
C THR A 281 1.24 -26.69 -32.02
N HIS A 282 2.46 -26.48 -31.51
CA HIS A 282 3.70 -26.57 -32.29
C HIS A 282 3.90 -27.95 -32.87
N LEU A 283 3.66 -29.02 -32.10
CA LEU A 283 3.77 -30.39 -32.55
C LEU A 283 2.75 -30.70 -33.66
N LEU A 284 1.49 -30.28 -33.50
CA LEU A 284 0.46 -30.49 -34.52
C LEU A 284 0.77 -29.73 -35.82
N THR A 285 1.30 -28.51 -35.72
CA THR A 285 1.74 -27.72 -36.86
C THR A 285 2.92 -28.39 -37.57
N LEU A 286 3.90 -28.90 -36.82
CA LEU A 286 5.02 -29.65 -37.36
C LEU A 286 4.56 -30.90 -38.12
N ILE A 287 3.71 -31.71 -37.50
CA ILE A 287 3.15 -32.93 -38.14
C ILE A 287 2.40 -32.59 -39.42
N SER A 288 1.60 -31.52 -39.41
CA SER A 288 0.85 -31.08 -40.60
C SER A 288 1.78 -30.67 -41.73
N GLN A 289 2.83 -29.89 -41.46
CA GLN A 289 3.81 -29.43 -42.44
C GLN A 289 4.66 -30.58 -42.97
N MET A 290 5.16 -31.47 -42.12
CA MET A 290 5.90 -32.66 -42.53
C MET A 290 5.08 -33.60 -43.39
N SER A 291 3.81 -33.83 -43.03
CA SER A 291 2.90 -34.71 -43.77
C SER A 291 2.58 -34.21 -45.19
N ALA A 292 2.65 -32.89 -45.40
CA ALA A 292 2.46 -32.26 -46.70
C ALA A 292 3.77 -32.08 -47.49
N GLY A 293 4.92 -32.36 -46.87
CA GLY A 293 6.26 -32.15 -47.45
C GLY A 293 7.06 -33.44 -47.72
N GLU A 294 8.38 -33.26 -47.85
CA GLU A 294 9.36 -34.31 -48.16
C GLU A 294 9.66 -35.25 -47.00
N ASP A 295 9.32 -34.87 -45.75
CA ASP A 295 9.66 -35.62 -44.54
C ASP A 295 8.45 -36.38 -43.94
N ALA A 296 7.45 -36.71 -44.77
CA ALA A 296 6.24 -37.44 -44.33
C ALA A 296 6.57 -38.78 -43.68
N ASP A 297 7.62 -39.46 -44.15
CA ASP A 297 8.10 -40.73 -43.64
C ASP A 297 8.75 -40.61 -42.24
N LYS A 298 9.19 -39.44 -41.85
CA LYS A 298 9.82 -39.17 -40.54
C LYS A 298 8.83 -38.81 -39.44
N VAL A 299 7.56 -38.62 -39.72
CA VAL A 299 6.53 -38.24 -38.72
C VAL A 299 6.48 -39.27 -37.58
N THR A 300 6.63 -40.54 -37.87
CA THR A 300 6.65 -41.63 -36.84
C THR A 300 7.88 -41.61 -35.95
N GLN A 301 8.93 -40.87 -36.34
CA GLN A 301 10.19 -40.75 -35.63
C GLN A 301 10.23 -39.54 -34.70
N LEU A 302 9.19 -38.69 -34.69
CA LEU A 302 9.09 -37.53 -33.77
C LEU A 302 8.99 -37.88 -32.26
N THR A 303 8.87 -39.14 -31.97
CA THR A 303 9.02 -39.66 -30.57
C THR A 303 10.45 -39.57 -30.07
N ASP A 304 11.44 -39.46 -30.97
CA ASP A 304 12.84 -39.25 -30.66
C ASP A 304 13.06 -37.74 -30.49
N PRO A 305 13.54 -37.29 -29.29
CA PRO A 305 13.77 -35.87 -29.00
C PRO A 305 14.74 -35.16 -29.97
N GLU A 306 15.78 -35.87 -30.46
CA GLU A 306 16.78 -35.29 -31.38
C GLU A 306 16.14 -35.08 -32.77
N VAL A 307 15.32 -36.00 -33.22
CA VAL A 307 14.58 -35.88 -34.49
C VAL A 307 13.55 -34.77 -34.40
N LEU A 308 12.82 -34.71 -33.29
CA LEU A 308 11.84 -33.65 -33.03
C LEU A 308 12.48 -32.27 -33.09
N GLU A 309 13.58 -32.03 -32.35
CA GLU A 309 14.29 -30.76 -32.32
C GLU A 309 14.84 -30.39 -33.71
N ALA A 310 15.44 -31.34 -34.44
CA ALA A 310 15.93 -31.12 -35.80
C ALA A 310 14.82 -30.73 -36.76
N MET A 311 13.64 -31.35 -36.66
CA MET A 311 12.50 -31.04 -37.52
C MET A 311 11.84 -29.71 -37.14
N MET A 312 11.68 -29.40 -35.84
CA MET A 312 11.21 -28.08 -35.42
C MET A 312 12.09 -26.97 -35.98
N LYS A 313 13.40 -27.12 -35.85
CA LYS A 313 14.36 -26.16 -36.44
C LYS A 313 14.27 -26.06 -37.95
N LYS A 314 14.13 -27.18 -38.66
CA LYS A 314 14.01 -27.22 -40.13
C LYS A 314 12.76 -26.49 -40.62
N TYR A 315 11.63 -26.62 -39.89
CA TYR A 315 10.34 -26.03 -40.24
C TYR A 315 10.07 -24.69 -39.59
N GLY A 316 11.06 -24.13 -38.80
CA GLY A 316 10.95 -22.80 -38.20
C GLY A 316 9.86 -22.68 -37.14
N ILE A 317 9.61 -23.75 -36.40
CA ILE A 317 8.63 -23.80 -35.31
C ILE A 317 9.42 -23.68 -34.01
N GLU A 318 9.29 -22.50 -33.34
CA GLU A 318 9.93 -22.21 -32.07
C GLU A 318 8.95 -22.37 -30.86
#